data_b00220e707224e4315dbaf8550e3ef6e
#
_entry.id   b00220e707224e4315dbaf8550e3ef6e
#
_cell.length_a   1.000
_cell.length_b   1.000
_cell.length_c   1.000
_cell.angle_alpha   90.00
_cell.angle_beta   90.00
_cell.angle_gamma   90.00
#
_symmetry.space_group_name_H-M   'P 1'
#
loop_
_entity.id
_entity.type
_entity.pdbx_description
1 polymer ?
#
loop_
_entity_poly.entity_id
_entity_poly.type
_entity_poly.pdbx_seq_one_letter_code
_entity_poly.pdbx_strand_id
1 'polypeptide(L)'
;LRRIYDQLNDNDLKLLTESILDIIGDVLHHSTMNPEQKWSEKDVISITYADSIKCESEKPFKTLKKFFDNYLKDTINCIHVLPFFPYTSDDGFSVLDYSSVNEALGAWDDVEALSKNYKVMADVVINHCSARSQWFQNFQNQIHPGKDYFATALPTDNLSKVVRPRESELLKAVDTPNGKKYVWCTFSKDQVDFDFKN
;
A
#
# COMPACT_ATOMS: atom_id res chain seq x y z
N LEU A 1 -17.49 -11.31 4.23
CA LEU A 1 -16.81 -11.95 3.09
C LEU A 1 -17.79 -12.35 1.99
N ARG A 2 -18.95 -13.00 2.28
CA ARG A 2 -19.94 -13.43 1.28
C ARG A 2 -20.37 -12.35 0.28
N ARG A 3 -20.43 -11.07 0.69
CA ARG A 3 -20.77 -9.94 -0.19
C ARG A 3 -19.67 -9.59 -1.20
N ILE A 4 -18.44 -9.99 -0.91
CA ILE A 4 -17.25 -9.69 -1.74
C ILE A 4 -16.95 -10.88 -2.65
N TYR A 5 -17.07 -12.08 -2.11
CA TYR A 5 -16.74 -13.36 -2.74
C TYR A 5 -18.02 -14.19 -2.90
N ASP A 6 -18.96 -13.71 -3.68
CA ASP A 6 -20.28 -14.33 -3.90
C ASP A 6 -20.18 -15.64 -4.71
N GLN A 7 -19.11 -15.80 -5.50
CA GLN A 7 -18.80 -16.99 -6.29
C GLN A 7 -18.23 -18.16 -5.48
N LEU A 8 -17.71 -17.91 -4.25
CA LEU A 8 -17.18 -18.99 -3.43
C LEU A 8 -18.29 -19.85 -2.81
N ASN A 9 -18.10 -21.16 -2.77
CA ASN A 9 -18.96 -22.05 -2.01
C ASN A 9 -18.76 -21.86 -0.50
N ASP A 10 -19.66 -22.42 0.32
CA ASP A 10 -19.64 -22.21 1.76
C ASP A 10 -18.40 -22.76 2.46
N ASN A 11 -17.83 -23.87 1.95
CA ASN A 11 -16.63 -24.46 2.52
C ASN A 11 -15.39 -23.59 2.26
N ASP A 12 -15.21 -23.13 1.02
CA ASP A 12 -14.08 -22.24 0.67
C ASP A 12 -14.17 -20.90 1.39
N LEU A 13 -15.40 -20.37 1.53
CA LEU A 13 -15.63 -19.14 2.28
C LEU A 13 -15.28 -19.30 3.75
N LYS A 14 -15.58 -20.47 4.34
CA LYS A 14 -15.23 -20.80 5.73
C LYS A 14 -13.70 -20.86 5.88
N LEU A 15 -13.01 -21.59 5.01
CA LEU A 15 -11.55 -21.69 5.04
C LEU A 15 -10.87 -20.32 4.90
N LEU A 16 -11.35 -19.48 3.97
CA LEU A 16 -10.85 -18.11 3.81
C LEU A 16 -11.08 -17.29 5.08
N THR A 17 -12.25 -17.43 5.70
CA THR A 17 -12.58 -16.72 6.96
C THR A 17 -11.65 -17.14 8.08
N GLU A 18 -11.42 -18.44 8.26
CA GLU A 18 -10.50 -18.99 9.26
C GLU A 18 -9.08 -18.47 9.05
N SER A 19 -8.57 -18.51 7.81
CA SER A 19 -7.24 -17.99 7.48
C SER A 19 -7.09 -16.50 7.79
N ILE A 20 -8.09 -15.69 7.49
CA ILE A 20 -8.08 -14.25 7.82
C ILE A 20 -8.11 -14.03 9.32
N LEU A 21 -8.92 -14.79 10.05
CA LEU A 21 -9.02 -14.68 11.51
C LEU A 21 -7.72 -15.11 12.21
N ASP A 22 -7.03 -16.12 11.69
CA ASP A 22 -5.72 -16.53 12.20
C ASP A 22 -4.69 -15.41 12.05
N ILE A 23 -4.59 -14.80 10.85
CA ILE A 23 -3.69 -13.66 10.60
C ILE A 23 -4.03 -12.49 11.52
N ILE A 24 -5.31 -12.14 11.66
CA ILE A 24 -5.75 -11.04 12.53
C ILE A 24 -5.44 -11.38 13.99
N GLY A 25 -5.64 -12.63 14.41
CA GLY A 25 -5.33 -13.09 15.76
C GLY A 25 -3.87 -12.88 16.12
N ASP A 26 -2.96 -13.27 15.25
CA ASP A 26 -1.52 -13.07 15.43
C ASP A 26 -1.17 -11.57 15.56
N VAL A 27 -1.74 -10.73 14.72
CA VAL A 27 -1.52 -9.28 14.79
C VAL A 27 -2.08 -8.67 16.07
N LEU A 28 -3.28 -9.08 16.50
CA LEU A 28 -3.91 -8.57 17.73
C LEU A 28 -3.18 -9.02 19.00
N HIS A 29 -2.61 -10.22 19.02
CA HIS A 29 -1.81 -10.70 20.16
C HIS A 29 -0.53 -9.86 20.39
N HIS A 30 0.00 -9.25 19.32
CA HIS A 30 1.18 -8.38 19.39
C HIS A 30 0.81 -6.89 19.44
N SER A 31 -0.48 -6.55 19.36
CA SER A 31 -0.95 -5.16 19.36
C SER A 31 -1.13 -4.64 20.80
N THR A 32 -0.50 -3.52 21.10
CA THR A 32 -0.70 -2.74 22.32
C THR A 32 -1.91 -1.80 22.24
N MET A 33 -2.74 -1.93 21.22
CA MET A 33 -3.90 -1.06 21.03
C MET A 33 -4.91 -1.23 22.15
N ASN A 34 -5.23 -0.13 22.85
CA ASN A 34 -6.34 -0.08 23.78
C ASN A 34 -7.65 0.14 22.98
N PRO A 35 -8.55 -0.85 22.90
CA PRO A 35 -9.79 -0.75 22.12
C PRO A 35 -10.77 0.32 22.65
N GLU A 36 -10.57 0.79 23.89
CA GLU A 36 -11.40 1.84 24.49
C GLU A 36 -10.91 3.26 24.16
N GLN A 37 -9.74 3.41 23.54
CA GLN A 37 -9.20 4.71 23.18
C GLN A 37 -9.93 5.26 21.95
N LYS A 38 -10.92 6.11 22.20
CA LYS A 38 -11.67 6.81 21.16
C LYS A 38 -10.95 8.08 20.71
N TRP A 39 -11.22 8.52 19.49
CA TRP A 39 -10.82 9.84 19.00
C TRP A 39 -11.51 10.94 19.79
N SER A 40 -10.80 12.03 20.00
CA SER A 40 -11.30 13.22 20.70
C SER A 40 -10.86 14.48 19.98
N GLU A 41 -11.35 15.63 20.44
CA GLU A 41 -10.96 16.96 19.96
C GLU A 41 -9.47 17.29 20.23
N LYS A 42 -8.78 16.46 21.01
CA LYS A 42 -7.33 16.57 21.29
C LYS A 42 -6.47 15.81 20.28
N ASP A 43 -7.10 15.02 19.40
CA ASP A 43 -6.37 14.29 18.38
C ASP A 43 -6.13 15.20 17.16
N VAL A 44 -4.89 15.55 16.95
CA VAL A 44 -4.44 16.42 15.85
C VAL A 44 -3.50 15.62 14.95
N ILE A 45 -3.87 15.46 13.68
CA ILE A 45 -3.11 14.69 12.71
C ILE A 45 -2.34 15.65 11.79
N SER A 46 -1.04 15.46 11.71
CA SER A 46 -0.20 16.07 10.67
C SER A 46 0.02 15.09 9.54
N ILE A 47 -0.23 15.50 8.31
CA ILE A 47 0.04 14.71 7.09
C ILE A 47 1.33 15.25 6.47
N THR A 48 2.30 14.38 6.20
CA THR A 48 3.61 14.78 5.68
C THR A 48 4.30 13.63 4.93
N TYR A 49 5.19 13.96 4.00
CA TYR A 49 6.19 12.99 3.55
C TYR A 49 7.32 12.88 4.58
N ALA A 50 7.98 11.73 4.64
CA ALA A 50 9.12 11.54 5.53
C ALA A 50 10.27 12.51 5.26
N ASP A 51 10.39 12.98 4.01
CA ASP A 51 11.43 13.88 3.53
C ASP A 51 10.98 15.33 3.31
N SER A 52 9.85 15.73 3.86
CA SER A 52 9.40 17.14 3.84
C SER A 52 10.38 18.08 4.52
N ILE A 53 11.18 17.54 5.45
CA ILE A 53 12.26 18.25 6.12
C ILE A 53 13.53 17.41 5.98
N LYS A 54 14.59 18.02 5.48
CA LYS A 54 15.86 17.33 5.17
C LYS A 54 17.01 17.96 5.92
N CYS A 55 17.97 17.12 6.30
CA CYS A 55 19.28 17.51 6.81
C CYS A 55 20.33 16.66 6.10
N GLU A 56 21.45 17.25 5.69
CA GLU A 56 22.51 16.53 4.95
C GLU A 56 23.21 15.46 5.80
N SER A 57 23.17 15.60 7.12
CA SER A 57 23.92 14.72 8.02
C SER A 57 23.13 13.49 8.49
N GLU A 58 21.85 13.37 8.17
CA GLU A 58 21.03 12.26 8.66
C GLU A 58 19.87 11.89 7.72
N LYS A 59 19.29 10.70 7.95
CA LYS A 59 18.13 10.24 7.17
C LYS A 59 16.88 11.07 7.48
N PRO A 60 16.01 11.29 6.47
CA PRO A 60 14.81 12.11 6.58
C PRO A 60 13.90 11.78 7.76
N PHE A 61 13.59 10.51 8.03
CA PHE A 61 12.79 10.13 9.19
C PHE A 61 13.36 10.63 10.53
N LYS A 62 14.68 10.61 10.69
CA LYS A 62 15.33 11.14 11.91
C LYS A 62 15.17 12.64 12.03
N THR A 63 15.36 13.35 10.92
CA THR A 63 15.16 14.80 10.86
C THR A 63 13.71 15.16 11.14
N LEU A 64 12.76 14.44 10.51
CA LEU A 64 11.33 14.63 10.74
C LEU A 64 10.98 14.45 12.22
N LYS A 65 11.44 13.34 12.83
CA LYS A 65 11.21 13.10 14.27
C LYS A 65 11.74 14.23 15.15
N LYS A 66 12.97 14.65 14.92
CA LYS A 66 13.58 15.77 15.70
C LYS A 66 12.78 17.06 15.56
N PHE A 67 12.27 17.35 14.35
CA PHE A 67 11.44 18.52 14.13
C PHE A 67 10.15 18.46 14.93
N PHE A 68 9.44 17.33 14.87
CA PHE A 68 8.21 17.13 15.63
C PHE A 68 8.46 17.21 17.14
N ASP A 69 9.50 16.52 17.64
CA ASP A 69 9.85 16.52 19.06
C ASP A 69 10.19 17.94 19.60
N ASN A 70 10.83 18.76 18.78
CA ASN A 70 11.28 20.08 19.23
C ASN A 70 10.20 21.17 19.09
N TYR A 71 9.31 21.06 18.10
CA TYR A 71 8.42 22.16 17.74
C TYR A 71 6.92 21.84 17.83
N LEU A 72 6.54 20.58 17.78
CA LEU A 72 5.13 20.15 17.60
C LEU A 72 4.64 19.17 18.67
N LYS A 73 5.50 18.73 19.57
CA LYS A 73 5.23 17.68 20.56
C LYS A 73 3.94 17.89 21.37
N ASP A 74 3.65 19.14 21.74
CA ASP A 74 2.48 19.47 22.57
C ASP A 74 1.25 19.82 21.73
N THR A 75 1.36 19.82 20.41
CA THR A 75 0.29 20.22 19.49
C THR A 75 -0.18 19.07 18.62
N ILE A 76 0.73 18.24 18.15
CA ILE A 76 0.47 17.12 17.25
C ILE A 76 0.67 15.81 18.01
N ASN A 77 -0.30 14.91 17.96
CA ASN A 77 -0.21 13.60 18.59
C ASN A 77 -0.30 12.44 17.60
N CYS A 78 -0.61 12.72 16.34
CA CYS A 78 -0.65 11.73 15.27
C CYS A 78 0.06 12.26 14.02
N ILE A 79 0.87 11.43 13.39
CA ILE A 79 1.57 11.76 12.15
C ILE A 79 1.16 10.75 11.09
N HIS A 80 0.49 11.23 10.04
CA HIS A 80 0.24 10.46 8.84
C HIS A 80 1.43 10.66 7.90
N VAL A 81 2.28 9.64 7.79
CA VAL A 81 3.39 9.62 6.85
C VAL A 81 2.92 9.04 5.53
N LEU A 82 2.97 9.86 4.48
CA LEU A 82 2.66 9.46 3.10
C LEU A 82 3.63 8.35 2.63
N PRO A 83 3.35 7.62 1.55
CA PRO A 83 4.02 6.36 1.25
C PRO A 83 5.55 6.45 1.35
N PHE A 84 6.13 5.60 2.18
CA PHE A 84 7.57 5.57 2.48
C PHE A 84 8.24 4.24 2.12
N PHE A 85 7.52 3.35 1.45
CA PHE A 85 8.07 2.12 0.88
C PHE A 85 8.97 2.40 -0.32
N PRO A 86 9.81 1.46 -0.77
CA PRO A 86 10.49 1.55 -2.07
C PRO A 86 9.46 1.72 -3.19
N TYR A 87 9.72 2.66 -4.10
CA TYR A 87 8.80 3.02 -5.19
C TYR A 87 9.52 3.39 -6.49
N THR A 88 8.79 3.47 -7.58
CA THR A 88 9.34 3.86 -8.89
C THR A 88 8.91 5.24 -9.35
N SER A 89 7.73 5.70 -8.94
CA SER A 89 7.14 6.97 -9.40
C SER A 89 6.01 7.42 -8.49
N ASP A 90 5.41 8.57 -8.82
CA ASP A 90 4.20 9.11 -8.16
C ASP A 90 4.40 9.34 -6.66
N ASP A 91 5.56 9.90 -6.28
CA ASP A 91 5.90 10.30 -4.90
C ASP A 91 5.63 9.21 -3.83
N GLY A 92 5.90 7.95 -4.18
CA GLY A 92 5.72 6.81 -3.29
C GLY A 92 4.50 5.94 -3.60
N PHE A 93 3.56 6.42 -4.42
CA PHE A 93 2.33 5.67 -4.71
C PHE A 93 2.49 4.56 -5.77
N SER A 94 3.66 4.42 -6.41
CA SER A 94 4.00 3.28 -7.27
C SER A 94 4.93 2.33 -6.54
N VAL A 95 4.37 1.56 -5.60
CA VAL A 95 5.12 0.74 -4.62
C VAL A 95 5.80 -0.45 -5.29
N LEU A 96 7.08 -0.65 -4.98
CA LEU A 96 7.87 -1.80 -5.40
C LEU A 96 7.80 -2.97 -4.42
N ASP A 97 7.89 -2.65 -3.13
CA ASP A 97 7.95 -3.61 -2.03
C ASP A 97 7.26 -3.02 -0.80
N TYR A 98 6.36 -3.79 -0.19
CA TYR A 98 5.58 -3.38 0.98
C TYR A 98 6.23 -3.83 2.30
N SER A 99 7.34 -4.56 2.26
CA SER A 99 7.98 -5.15 3.43
C SER A 99 9.13 -4.30 3.98
N SER A 100 9.65 -3.36 3.20
CA SER A 100 10.80 -2.54 3.56
C SER A 100 10.50 -1.04 3.50
N VAL A 101 11.25 -0.27 4.26
CA VAL A 101 11.28 1.20 4.16
C VAL A 101 12.25 1.60 3.05
N ASN A 102 11.93 2.64 2.28
CA ASN A 102 12.84 3.22 1.30
C ASN A 102 14.14 3.67 2.02
N GLU A 103 15.26 3.07 1.64
CA GLU A 103 16.56 3.33 2.26
C GLU A 103 16.97 4.81 2.21
N ALA A 104 16.50 5.56 1.21
CA ALA A 104 16.75 7.00 1.14
C ALA A 104 16.07 7.76 2.28
N LEU A 105 14.95 7.27 2.80
CA LEU A 105 14.16 7.91 3.86
C LEU A 105 14.58 7.46 5.26
N GLY A 106 14.96 6.18 5.44
CA GLY A 106 15.32 5.60 6.72
C GLY A 106 15.15 4.08 6.77
N ALA A 107 14.81 3.56 7.93
CA ALA A 107 14.55 2.14 8.20
C ALA A 107 13.33 1.97 9.12
N TRP A 108 12.90 0.72 9.34
CA TRP A 108 11.81 0.40 10.28
C TRP A 108 12.09 0.89 11.70
N ASP A 109 13.36 0.86 12.16
CA ASP A 109 13.76 1.40 13.47
C ASP A 109 13.45 2.91 13.60
N ASP A 110 13.54 3.67 12.50
CA ASP A 110 13.22 5.09 12.48
C ASP A 110 11.70 5.32 12.60
N VAL A 111 10.90 4.47 11.94
CA VAL A 111 9.43 4.47 12.05
C VAL A 111 9.02 4.07 13.47
N GLU A 112 9.64 3.03 14.04
CA GLU A 112 9.42 2.62 15.43
C GLU A 112 9.78 3.75 16.41
N ALA A 113 10.92 4.41 16.20
CA ALA A 113 11.33 5.55 17.03
C ALA A 113 10.31 6.70 17.00
N LEU A 114 9.68 6.95 15.83
CA LEU A 114 8.59 7.92 15.68
C LEU A 114 7.35 7.49 16.48
N SER A 115 6.98 6.21 16.41
CA SER A 115 5.78 5.65 17.05
C SER A 115 5.85 5.65 18.59
N LYS A 116 7.03 5.81 19.18
CA LYS A 116 7.18 5.94 20.64
C LYS A 116 6.57 7.23 21.21
N ASN A 117 6.53 8.28 20.40
CA ASN A 117 6.06 9.60 20.84
C ASN A 117 4.74 10.02 20.18
N TYR A 118 4.41 9.43 19.02
CA TYR A 118 3.26 9.81 18.19
C TYR A 118 2.49 8.58 17.76
N LYS A 119 1.17 8.70 17.57
CA LYS A 119 0.41 7.74 16.78
C LYS A 119 0.87 7.87 15.34
N VAL A 120 1.33 6.78 14.72
CA VAL A 120 1.77 6.78 13.32
C VAL A 120 0.69 6.17 12.44
N MET A 121 0.32 6.89 11.41
CA MET A 121 -0.54 6.43 10.32
C MET A 121 0.30 6.30 9.06
N ALA A 122 0.18 5.20 8.34
CA ALA A 122 0.83 4.97 7.06
C ALA A 122 -0.21 4.71 5.98
N ASP A 123 0.08 5.07 4.74
CA ASP A 123 -0.74 4.68 3.60
C ASP A 123 -0.63 3.19 3.31
N VAL A 124 -1.77 2.57 3.04
CA VAL A 124 -1.85 1.23 2.49
C VAL A 124 -2.23 1.33 1.02
N VAL A 125 -1.23 1.39 0.14
CA VAL A 125 -1.43 1.48 -1.31
C VAL A 125 -1.73 0.09 -1.86
N ILE A 126 -2.99 -0.34 -1.75
CA ILE A 126 -3.42 -1.69 -2.16
C ILE A 126 -4.26 -1.74 -3.44
N ASN A 127 -4.53 -0.60 -4.08
CA ASN A 127 -5.25 -0.59 -5.35
C ASN A 127 -4.37 -1.09 -6.51
N HIS A 128 -3.08 -0.80 -6.43
CA HIS A 128 -2.08 -1.11 -7.46
C HIS A 128 -0.69 -1.20 -6.85
N CYS A 129 0.27 -1.68 -7.64
CA CYS A 129 1.69 -1.55 -7.33
C CYS A 129 2.47 -1.11 -8.56
N SER A 130 3.78 -0.91 -8.41
CA SER A 130 4.67 -0.60 -9.53
C SER A 130 4.66 -1.72 -10.58
N ALA A 131 4.61 -1.32 -11.85
CA ALA A 131 4.83 -2.22 -12.98
C ALA A 131 6.27 -2.80 -13.02
N ARG A 132 7.13 -2.40 -12.09
CA ARG A 132 8.49 -2.95 -11.91
C ARG A 132 8.61 -3.79 -10.64
N SER A 133 7.51 -3.98 -9.88
CA SER A 133 7.50 -4.84 -8.70
C SER A 133 7.82 -6.29 -9.05
N GLN A 134 8.38 -7.02 -8.08
CA GLN A 134 8.64 -8.45 -8.28
C GLN A 134 7.35 -9.24 -8.59
N TRP A 135 6.24 -8.85 -7.98
CA TRP A 135 4.95 -9.49 -8.26
C TRP A 135 4.50 -9.30 -9.71
N PHE A 136 4.72 -8.11 -10.28
CA PHE A 136 4.38 -7.89 -11.70
C PHE A 136 5.33 -8.60 -12.66
N GLN A 137 6.62 -8.68 -12.35
CA GLN A 137 7.57 -9.50 -13.09
C GLN A 137 7.17 -10.98 -13.06
N ASN A 138 6.74 -11.46 -11.90
CA ASN A 138 6.23 -12.83 -11.75
C ASN A 138 4.94 -13.05 -12.56
N PHE A 139 4.03 -12.06 -12.59
CA PHE A 139 2.85 -12.10 -13.46
C PHE A 139 3.23 -12.20 -14.94
N GLN A 140 4.18 -11.40 -15.40
CA GLN A 140 4.66 -11.47 -16.79
C GLN A 140 5.27 -12.83 -17.12
N ASN A 141 5.98 -13.45 -16.18
CA ASN A 141 6.59 -14.76 -16.32
C ASN A 141 5.65 -15.93 -15.97
N GLN A 142 4.42 -15.65 -15.53
CA GLN A 142 3.40 -16.65 -15.13
C GLN A 142 3.86 -17.57 -13.99
N ILE A 143 4.59 -17.03 -13.01
CA ILE A 143 5.09 -17.74 -11.83
C ILE A 143 4.52 -17.18 -10.52
N HIS A 144 4.44 -18.00 -9.50
CA HIS A 144 4.03 -17.59 -8.13
C HIS A 144 5.20 -17.02 -7.30
N PRO A 145 4.92 -16.12 -6.35
CA PRO A 145 3.67 -15.38 -6.18
C PRO A 145 3.55 -14.26 -7.24
N GLY A 146 2.33 -13.92 -7.66
CA GLY A 146 2.10 -12.77 -8.53
C GLY A 146 1.37 -13.08 -9.83
N LYS A 147 1.45 -14.31 -10.36
CA LYS A 147 0.89 -14.66 -11.68
C LYS A 147 -0.60 -14.35 -11.85
N ASP A 148 -1.34 -14.31 -10.75
CA ASP A 148 -2.79 -14.12 -10.72
C ASP A 148 -3.21 -12.84 -9.95
N TYR A 149 -2.25 -11.95 -9.62
CA TYR A 149 -2.54 -10.79 -8.74
C TYR A 149 -3.13 -9.59 -9.47
N PHE A 150 -3.11 -9.55 -10.80
CA PHE A 150 -3.41 -8.33 -11.55
C PHE A 150 -4.66 -8.42 -12.40
N ALA A 151 -5.47 -7.36 -12.34
CA ALA A 151 -6.68 -7.24 -13.12
C ALA A 151 -6.36 -7.14 -14.62
N THR A 152 -7.06 -7.93 -15.42
CA THR A 152 -6.91 -7.93 -16.88
C THR A 152 -8.25 -7.77 -17.57
N ALA A 153 -8.22 -7.28 -18.81
CA ALA A 153 -9.38 -7.21 -19.68
C ALA A 153 -8.97 -7.55 -21.12
N LEU A 154 -9.93 -7.86 -21.96
CA LEU A 154 -9.70 -7.97 -23.40
C LEU A 154 -9.82 -6.60 -24.05
N PRO A 155 -9.05 -6.30 -25.12
CA PRO A 155 -9.20 -5.04 -25.86
C PRO A 155 -10.59 -4.85 -26.49
N THR A 156 -11.34 -5.95 -26.63
CA THR A 156 -12.70 -5.99 -27.16
C THR A 156 -13.76 -5.76 -26.10
N ASP A 157 -13.39 -5.73 -24.81
CA ASP A 157 -14.34 -5.51 -23.72
C ASP A 157 -14.90 -4.08 -23.77
N ASN A 158 -16.18 -3.96 -23.45
CA ASN A 158 -16.82 -2.65 -23.40
C ASN A 158 -16.47 -1.93 -22.09
N LEU A 159 -15.44 -1.11 -22.15
CA LEU A 159 -14.95 -0.30 -21.01
C LEU A 159 -15.53 1.14 -20.99
N SER A 160 -16.54 1.43 -21.80
CA SER A 160 -17.13 2.78 -21.95
C SER A 160 -17.75 3.34 -20.67
N LYS A 161 -18.08 2.48 -19.71
CA LYS A 161 -18.64 2.87 -18.40
C LYS A 161 -17.58 3.09 -17.31
N VAL A 162 -16.31 2.86 -17.63
CA VAL A 162 -15.23 3.05 -16.66
C VAL A 162 -14.98 4.55 -16.50
N VAL A 163 -15.14 5.04 -15.28
CA VAL A 163 -14.84 6.42 -14.90
C VAL A 163 -13.57 6.42 -14.08
N ARG A 164 -12.58 7.22 -14.47
CA ARG A 164 -11.30 7.34 -13.77
C ARG A 164 -10.73 8.77 -13.89
N PRO A 165 -9.84 9.18 -12.96
CA PRO A 165 -9.35 10.56 -12.91
C PRO A 165 -8.15 10.81 -13.85
N ARG A 166 -7.90 9.97 -14.84
CA ARG A 166 -6.74 10.08 -15.75
C ARG A 166 -7.15 9.91 -17.21
N GLU A 167 -6.46 10.62 -18.10
CA GLU A 167 -6.68 10.56 -19.55
C GLU A 167 -5.81 9.49 -20.26
N SER A 168 -4.79 8.94 -19.56
CA SER A 168 -3.93 7.89 -20.11
C SER A 168 -4.71 6.63 -20.48
N GLU A 169 -4.18 5.79 -21.37
CA GLU A 169 -4.80 4.50 -21.70
C GLU A 169 -4.99 3.63 -20.46
N LEU A 170 -6.19 3.06 -20.33
CA LEU A 170 -6.56 2.20 -19.19
C LEU A 170 -5.80 0.88 -19.19
N LEU A 171 -5.57 0.30 -20.35
CA LEU A 171 -4.97 -1.02 -20.50
C LEU A 171 -3.51 -0.92 -20.95
N LYS A 172 -2.65 -1.68 -20.28
CA LYS A 172 -1.25 -1.87 -20.65
C LYS A 172 -1.06 -3.28 -21.24
N ALA A 173 -0.65 -3.34 -22.50
CA ALA A 173 -0.30 -4.61 -23.13
C ALA A 173 1.04 -5.12 -22.54
N VAL A 174 1.06 -6.40 -22.16
CA VAL A 174 2.25 -7.10 -21.67
C VAL A 174 2.36 -8.47 -22.29
N ASP A 175 3.56 -8.88 -22.64
CA ASP A 175 3.82 -10.21 -23.17
C ASP A 175 4.02 -11.19 -22.01
N THR A 176 3.44 -12.38 -22.15
CA THR A 176 3.59 -13.51 -21.23
C THR A 176 3.85 -14.79 -22.00
N PRO A 177 4.38 -15.86 -21.39
CA PRO A 177 4.53 -17.16 -22.02
C PRO A 177 3.22 -17.73 -22.61
N ASN A 178 2.08 -17.31 -22.05
CA ASN A 178 0.75 -17.75 -22.48
C ASN A 178 0.10 -16.78 -23.49
N GLY A 179 0.87 -15.86 -24.07
CA GLY A 179 0.39 -14.84 -25.00
C GLY A 179 0.28 -13.46 -24.38
N LYS A 180 -0.22 -12.53 -25.16
CA LYS A 180 -0.36 -11.13 -24.74
C LYS A 180 -1.54 -10.95 -23.78
N LYS A 181 -1.30 -10.30 -22.64
CA LYS A 181 -2.33 -9.88 -21.69
C LYS A 181 -2.44 -8.35 -21.67
N TYR A 182 -3.62 -7.85 -21.28
CA TYR A 182 -3.89 -6.42 -21.17
C TYR A 182 -4.29 -6.12 -19.72
N VAL A 183 -3.38 -5.48 -18.99
CA VAL A 183 -3.49 -5.23 -17.55
C VAL A 183 -4.08 -3.86 -17.30
N TRP A 184 -4.95 -3.76 -16.32
CA TRP A 184 -5.52 -2.49 -15.89
C TRP A 184 -4.48 -1.58 -15.26
N CYS A 185 -4.53 -0.29 -15.63
CA CYS A 185 -3.67 0.78 -15.15
C CYS A 185 -4.54 2.01 -14.91
N THR A 186 -5.33 2.00 -13.85
CA THR A 186 -6.30 3.07 -13.56
C THR A 186 -5.62 4.43 -13.43
N PHE A 187 -4.44 4.49 -12.84
CA PHE A 187 -3.75 5.75 -12.58
C PHE A 187 -2.66 6.07 -13.60
N SER A 188 -1.73 5.15 -13.85
CA SER A 188 -0.66 5.34 -14.82
C SER A 188 -0.14 3.99 -15.35
N LYS A 189 0.62 4.02 -16.45
CA LYS A 189 1.26 2.79 -17.00
C LYS A 189 2.32 2.16 -16.08
N ASP A 190 2.76 2.88 -15.05
CA ASP A 190 3.67 2.37 -14.03
C ASP A 190 2.94 1.85 -12.77
N GLN A 191 1.61 1.99 -12.71
CA GLN A 191 0.76 1.55 -11.61
C GLN A 191 -0.23 0.51 -12.13
N VAL A 192 0.05 -0.77 -11.87
CA VAL A 192 -0.75 -1.92 -12.35
C VAL A 192 -1.72 -2.36 -11.26
N ASP A 193 -3.00 -2.45 -11.62
CA ASP A 193 -4.08 -2.66 -10.67
C ASP A 193 -4.18 -4.12 -10.21
N PHE A 194 -4.37 -4.31 -8.90
CA PHE A 194 -4.60 -5.63 -8.33
C PHE A 194 -6.01 -6.15 -8.60
N ASP A 195 -6.13 -7.47 -8.71
CA ASP A 195 -7.40 -8.19 -8.81
C ASP A 195 -7.75 -8.86 -7.47
N PHE A 196 -8.63 -8.26 -6.70
CA PHE A 196 -9.12 -8.80 -5.44
C PHE A 196 -10.29 -9.79 -5.61
N LYS A 197 -10.63 -10.17 -6.83
CA LYS A 197 -11.64 -11.22 -7.11
C LYS A 197 -11.02 -12.61 -7.26
N ASN A 198 -9.69 -12.65 -7.34
CA ASN A 198 -8.95 -13.89 -7.55
C ASN A 198 -8.40 -14.44 -6.23
#